data_03daecb44869d6b9d738bc74ddd99889
#
_entry.id   03daecb44869d6b9d738bc74ddd99889
#
_cell.length_a   1.000
_cell.length_b   1.000
_cell.length_c   1.000
_cell.angle_alpha   90.00
_cell.angle_beta   90.00
_cell.angle_gamma   90.00
#
_symmetry.space_group_name_H-M   'P 1'
#
loop_
_entity.id
_entity.type
_entity.pdbx_description
1 polymer ?
#
loop_
_entity_poly.entity_id
_entity_poly.type
_entity_poly.pdbx_seq_one_letter_code
_entity_poly.pdbx_strand_id
1 'polypeptide(L)'
;MTEPDPVAALAAQLEELRGQLAEFRRVFSQWDAKLQTEGIGGTMTMLLEVKHLRERLDEALAKHQLEPVPAPWWCVGAAEGKAMLAELSEWVETFLRPHYPGYAARLPRCWSAHGEAVWELSTLRAEWQRIYADPENGDLQSALAWHDKWFPDVLARLAASIKCDESGCRMTRTRPRG
;
A
#
# COMPACT_ATOMS: atom_id res chain seq x y z
N MET A 1 9.63 -22.46 -12.97
CA MET A 1 9.06 -21.12 -13.22
C MET A 1 10.15 -20.13 -12.85
N THR A 2 10.75 -19.48 -13.86
CA THR A 2 11.83 -18.48 -13.66
C THR A 2 11.18 -17.20 -13.15
N GLU A 3 11.58 -16.70 -12.00
CA GLU A 3 11.20 -15.37 -11.52
C GLU A 3 11.54 -14.31 -12.58
N PRO A 4 10.64 -13.36 -12.88
CA PRO A 4 10.96 -12.30 -13.81
C PRO A 4 12.13 -11.47 -13.25
N ASP A 5 13.13 -11.26 -14.08
CA ASP A 5 14.31 -10.48 -13.73
C ASP A 5 13.90 -9.05 -13.34
N PRO A 6 14.11 -8.61 -12.08
CA PRO A 6 13.73 -7.27 -11.64
C PRO A 6 14.42 -6.16 -12.43
N VAL A 7 15.58 -6.43 -13.02
CA VAL A 7 16.31 -5.49 -13.88
C VAL A 7 15.59 -5.32 -15.21
N ALA A 8 15.04 -6.41 -15.78
CA ALA A 8 14.25 -6.35 -17.00
C ALA A 8 12.93 -5.59 -16.81
N ALA A 9 12.27 -5.75 -15.67
CA ALA A 9 11.06 -5.00 -15.32
C ALA A 9 11.34 -3.49 -15.19
N LEU A 10 12.43 -3.12 -14.52
CA LEU A 10 12.86 -1.73 -14.37
C LEU A 10 13.23 -1.10 -15.73
N ALA A 11 13.91 -1.87 -16.59
CA ALA A 11 14.25 -1.43 -17.94
C ALA A 11 13.00 -1.16 -18.78
N ALA A 12 11.98 -2.01 -18.69
CA ALA A 12 10.69 -1.82 -19.37
C ALA A 12 9.98 -0.55 -18.88
N GLN A 13 9.96 -0.29 -17.59
CA GLN A 13 9.39 0.94 -17.01
C GLN A 13 10.14 2.20 -17.47
N LEU A 14 11.47 2.14 -17.55
CA LEU A 14 12.29 3.24 -18.06
C LEU A 14 12.00 3.54 -19.53
N GLU A 15 11.82 2.52 -20.35
CA GLU A 15 11.47 2.72 -21.78
C GLU A 15 10.06 3.28 -21.94
N GLU A 16 9.12 2.87 -21.12
CA GLU A 16 7.77 3.43 -21.09
C GLU A 16 7.78 4.91 -20.71
N LEU A 17 8.49 5.27 -19.63
CA LEU A 17 8.67 6.67 -19.22
C LEU A 17 9.37 7.52 -20.29
N ARG A 18 10.36 6.96 -20.98
CA ARG A 18 11.00 7.62 -22.13
C ARG A 18 10.02 7.87 -23.28
N GLY A 19 9.15 6.90 -23.56
CA GLY A 19 8.08 7.02 -24.54
C GLY A 19 7.11 8.14 -24.19
N GLN A 20 6.66 8.19 -22.95
CA GLN A 20 5.77 9.24 -22.44
C GLN A 20 6.43 10.64 -22.50
N LEU A 21 7.70 10.73 -22.16
CA LEU A 21 8.46 11.97 -22.24
C LEU A 21 8.66 12.44 -23.69
N ALA A 22 8.89 11.53 -24.61
CA ALA A 22 9.02 11.84 -26.05
C ALA A 22 7.70 12.35 -26.61
N GLU A 23 6.57 11.73 -26.24
CA GLU A 23 5.24 12.18 -26.63
C GLU A 23 4.92 13.57 -26.05
N PHE A 24 5.24 13.81 -24.79
CA PHE A 24 5.08 15.12 -24.16
C PHE A 24 5.88 16.21 -24.89
N ARG A 25 7.15 15.92 -25.25
CA ARG A 25 7.99 16.85 -26.04
C ARG A 25 7.42 17.13 -27.40
N ARG A 26 6.86 16.11 -28.06
CA ARG A 26 6.21 16.26 -29.37
C ARG A 26 5.00 17.19 -29.30
N VAL A 27 4.13 16.97 -28.32
CA VAL A 27 2.95 17.82 -28.09
C VAL A 27 3.37 19.27 -27.77
N PHE A 28 4.39 19.45 -26.94
CA PHE A 28 4.89 20.78 -26.59
C PHE A 28 5.48 21.53 -27.80
N SER A 29 6.22 20.83 -28.67
CA SER A 29 6.75 21.43 -29.90
C SER A 29 5.65 21.82 -30.89
N GLN A 30 4.57 21.03 -30.96
CA GLN A 30 3.40 21.37 -31.77
C GLN A 30 2.68 22.60 -31.24
N TRP A 31 2.62 22.77 -29.94
CA TRP A 31 2.03 23.96 -29.30
C TRP A 31 2.87 25.21 -29.56
N ASP A 32 4.19 25.11 -29.44
CA ASP A 32 5.09 26.23 -29.70
C ASP A 32 4.92 26.72 -31.13
N ALA A 33 4.87 25.81 -32.10
CA ALA A 33 4.61 26.13 -33.50
C ALA A 33 3.22 26.78 -33.72
N LYS A 34 2.19 26.31 -33.01
CA LYS A 34 0.82 26.84 -33.09
C LYS A 34 0.72 28.24 -32.48
N LEU A 35 1.40 28.49 -31.35
CA LEU A 35 1.50 29.81 -30.71
C LEU A 35 2.15 30.84 -31.65
N GLN A 36 3.16 30.43 -32.42
CA GLN A 36 3.84 31.31 -33.35
C GLN A 36 3.00 31.64 -34.61
N THR A 37 2.07 30.76 -34.98
CA THR A 37 1.27 30.92 -36.22
C THR A 37 -0.12 31.52 -35.98
N GLU A 38 -0.78 31.29 -34.88
CA GLU A 38 -2.20 31.62 -34.67
C GLU A 38 -2.47 32.84 -33.77
N GLY A 39 -1.43 33.44 -33.17
CA GLY A 39 -1.57 34.63 -32.31
C GLY A 39 -2.49 34.43 -31.11
N ILE A 40 -3.06 35.52 -30.59
CA ILE A 40 -3.86 35.55 -29.33
C ILE A 40 -5.14 34.69 -29.39
N GLY A 41 -5.70 34.42 -30.56
CA GLY A 41 -6.92 33.59 -30.74
C GLY A 41 -6.69 32.10 -30.39
N GLY A 42 -5.47 31.59 -30.56
CA GLY A 42 -5.13 30.20 -30.22
C GLY A 42 -4.88 29.95 -28.72
N THR A 43 -4.61 31.01 -27.96
CA THR A 43 -4.26 30.91 -26.53
C THR A 43 -5.39 30.36 -25.64
N MET A 44 -6.66 30.66 -25.96
CA MET A 44 -7.79 30.16 -25.17
C MET A 44 -7.99 28.66 -25.37
N THR A 45 -7.89 28.18 -26.61
CA THR A 45 -7.97 26.74 -26.92
C THR A 45 -6.82 25.98 -26.27
N MET A 46 -5.61 26.52 -26.30
CA MET A 46 -4.45 25.97 -25.62
C MET A 46 -4.62 25.90 -24.09
N LEU A 47 -5.14 26.95 -23.48
CA LEU A 47 -5.41 26.97 -22.03
C LEU A 47 -6.39 25.86 -21.62
N LEU A 48 -7.40 25.61 -22.45
CA LEU A 48 -8.35 24.52 -22.23
C LEU A 48 -7.69 23.14 -22.40
N GLU A 49 -6.83 22.97 -23.40
CA GLU A 49 -6.07 21.72 -23.59
C GLU A 49 -5.06 21.47 -22.46
N VAL A 50 -4.36 22.51 -21.99
CA VAL A 50 -3.45 22.42 -20.82
C VAL A 50 -4.22 22.04 -19.57
N LYS A 51 -5.37 22.65 -19.35
CA LYS A 51 -6.23 22.30 -18.20
C LYS A 51 -6.66 20.85 -18.26
N HIS A 52 -7.13 20.38 -19.41
CA HIS A 52 -7.55 18.98 -19.57
C HIS A 52 -6.38 17.97 -19.42
N LEU A 53 -5.20 18.30 -19.94
CA LEU A 53 -4.00 17.47 -19.73
C LEU A 53 -3.57 17.45 -18.27
N ARG A 54 -3.69 18.56 -17.56
CA ARG A 54 -3.41 18.62 -16.12
C ARG A 54 -4.39 17.75 -15.34
N GLU A 55 -5.67 17.83 -15.62
CA GLU A 55 -6.69 17.00 -14.99
C GLU A 55 -6.40 15.51 -15.21
N ARG A 56 -6.06 15.11 -16.44
CA ARG A 56 -5.67 13.72 -16.75
C ARG A 56 -4.37 13.28 -16.06
N LEU A 57 -3.41 14.19 -15.93
CA LEU A 57 -2.17 13.91 -15.20
C LEU A 57 -2.45 13.74 -13.71
N ASP A 58 -3.28 14.62 -13.14
CA ASP A 58 -3.65 14.54 -11.73
C ASP A 58 -4.44 13.25 -11.44
N GLU A 59 -5.34 12.82 -12.34
CA GLU A 59 -6.01 11.52 -12.27
C GLU A 59 -5.04 10.34 -12.39
N ALA A 60 -4.08 10.41 -13.30
CA ALA A 60 -3.08 9.36 -13.46
C ALA A 60 -2.16 9.27 -12.24
N LEU A 61 -1.75 10.41 -11.69
CA LEU A 61 -0.96 10.47 -10.45
C LEU A 61 -1.76 9.98 -9.25
N ALA A 62 -3.06 10.30 -9.17
CA ALA A 62 -3.93 9.78 -8.12
C ALA A 62 -4.05 8.26 -8.17
N LYS A 63 -4.14 7.68 -9.38
CA LYS A 63 -4.14 6.21 -9.58
C LYS A 63 -2.82 5.53 -9.20
N HIS A 64 -1.72 6.25 -9.27
CA HIS A 64 -0.38 5.78 -8.89
C HIS A 64 0.09 6.30 -7.53
N GLN A 65 -0.76 7.02 -6.80
CA GLN A 65 -0.46 7.32 -5.39
C GLN A 65 -0.43 5.99 -4.66
N LEU A 66 0.79 5.53 -4.39
CA LEU A 66 1.01 4.43 -3.46
C LEU A 66 0.33 4.86 -2.15
N GLU A 67 -0.59 4.04 -1.67
CA GLU A 67 -1.17 4.21 -0.35
C GLU A 67 -0.03 4.44 0.64
N PRO A 68 -0.08 5.51 1.45
CA PRO A 68 0.99 5.76 2.39
C PRO A 68 1.14 4.55 3.30
N VAL A 69 2.37 4.10 3.45
CA VAL A 69 2.66 3.05 4.44
C VAL A 69 2.08 3.51 5.78
N PRO A 70 1.28 2.67 6.47
CA PRO A 70 0.72 3.04 7.76
C PRO A 70 1.79 3.61 8.67
N ALA A 71 1.52 4.74 9.31
CA ALA A 71 2.49 5.33 10.23
C ALA A 71 2.92 4.28 11.26
N PRO A 72 4.22 4.13 11.53
CA PRO A 72 4.67 3.21 12.56
C PRO A 72 3.97 3.54 13.87
N TRP A 73 3.35 2.55 14.50
CA TRP A 73 2.57 2.75 15.71
C TRP A 73 3.34 3.47 16.84
N TRP A 74 4.68 3.40 16.83
CA TRP A 74 5.53 4.15 17.78
C TRP A 74 5.68 5.64 17.42
N CYS A 75 5.22 6.06 16.24
CA CYS A 75 5.21 7.46 15.80
C CYS A 75 3.87 8.16 16.05
N VAL A 76 2.81 7.40 16.43
CA VAL A 76 1.48 7.96 16.67
C VAL A 76 1.26 8.27 18.15
N GLY A 77 0.41 9.26 18.43
CA GLY A 77 0.03 9.60 19.81
C GLY A 77 -0.73 8.45 20.51
N ALA A 78 -0.67 8.42 21.83
CA ALA A 78 -1.27 7.33 22.63
C ALA A 78 -2.77 7.12 22.37
N ALA A 79 -3.54 8.19 22.15
CA ALA A 79 -4.97 8.12 21.85
C ALA A 79 -5.21 7.52 20.46
N GLU A 80 -4.48 7.99 19.47
CA GLU A 80 -4.55 7.51 18.09
C GLU A 80 -4.07 6.06 17.99
N GLY A 81 -2.95 5.70 18.60
CA GLY A 81 -2.47 4.33 18.66
C GLY A 81 -3.45 3.37 19.29
N LYS A 82 -4.21 3.80 20.31
CA LYS A 82 -5.27 3.01 20.91
C LYS A 82 -6.44 2.78 19.94
N ALA A 83 -6.84 3.80 19.18
CA ALA A 83 -7.90 3.69 18.18
C ALA A 83 -7.47 2.74 17.05
N MET A 84 -6.28 2.91 16.50
CA MET A 84 -5.71 2.04 15.48
C MET A 84 -5.62 0.57 15.94
N LEU A 85 -5.21 0.35 17.18
CA LEU A 85 -5.14 -1.00 17.75
C LEU A 85 -6.54 -1.63 17.93
N ALA A 86 -7.55 -0.84 18.27
CA ALA A 86 -8.93 -1.31 18.38
C ALA A 86 -9.46 -1.76 17.01
N GLU A 87 -9.27 -0.96 15.97
CA GLU A 87 -9.66 -1.29 14.59
C GLU A 87 -8.91 -2.52 14.06
N LEU A 88 -7.60 -2.62 14.33
CA LEU A 88 -6.82 -3.78 13.95
C LEU A 88 -7.32 -5.04 14.67
N SER A 89 -7.64 -4.93 15.96
CA SER A 89 -8.18 -6.04 16.73
C SER A 89 -9.53 -6.49 16.21
N GLU A 90 -10.41 -5.56 15.85
CA GLU A 90 -11.68 -5.87 15.21
C GLU A 90 -11.47 -6.63 13.90
N TRP A 91 -10.58 -6.16 13.04
CA TRP A 91 -10.28 -6.85 11.77
C TRP A 91 -9.73 -8.26 11.99
N VAL A 92 -8.83 -8.45 12.96
CA VAL A 92 -8.30 -9.77 13.29
C VAL A 92 -9.40 -10.71 13.77
N GLU A 93 -10.30 -10.27 14.64
CA GLU A 93 -11.34 -11.12 15.23
C GLU A 93 -12.52 -11.35 14.28
N THR A 94 -12.92 -10.36 13.47
CA THR A 94 -14.09 -10.46 12.60
C THR A 94 -13.78 -10.98 11.20
N PHE A 95 -12.58 -10.76 10.72
CA PHE A 95 -12.17 -11.16 9.37
C PHE A 95 -11.12 -12.27 9.40
N LEU A 96 -9.95 -12.01 10.00
CA LEU A 96 -8.80 -12.90 9.85
C LEU A 96 -9.06 -14.28 10.50
N ARG A 97 -9.56 -14.32 11.73
CA ARG A 97 -9.80 -15.57 12.44
C ARG A 97 -10.91 -16.44 11.82
N PRO A 98 -12.07 -15.87 11.43
CA PRO A 98 -13.13 -16.69 10.81
C PRO A 98 -12.78 -17.21 9.41
N HIS A 99 -12.09 -16.40 8.59
CA HIS A 99 -11.83 -16.77 7.19
C HIS A 99 -10.55 -17.58 7.02
N TYR A 100 -9.59 -17.44 7.96
CA TYR A 100 -8.29 -18.12 7.90
C TYR A 100 -7.96 -18.87 9.21
N PRO A 101 -8.82 -19.77 9.69
CA PRO A 101 -8.67 -20.38 11.02
C PRO A 101 -7.34 -21.15 11.18
N GLY A 102 -6.86 -21.80 10.11
CA GLY A 102 -5.60 -22.56 10.15
C GLY A 102 -4.36 -21.70 10.35
N TYR A 103 -4.36 -20.50 9.79
CA TYR A 103 -3.29 -19.52 9.98
C TYR A 103 -3.47 -18.74 11.28
N ALA A 104 -4.69 -18.31 11.57
CA ALA A 104 -5.01 -17.53 12.76
C ALA A 104 -4.77 -18.30 14.08
N ALA A 105 -4.84 -19.64 14.04
CA ALA A 105 -4.47 -20.48 15.18
C ALA A 105 -2.98 -20.32 15.59
N ARG A 106 -2.13 -19.90 14.67
CA ARG A 106 -0.70 -19.64 14.95
C ARG A 106 -0.47 -18.28 15.59
N LEU A 107 -1.43 -17.35 15.50
CA LEU A 107 -1.33 -16.03 16.10
C LEU A 107 -1.71 -16.12 17.59
N PRO A 108 -0.77 -15.88 18.52
CA PRO A 108 -1.05 -15.97 19.94
C PRO A 108 -2.11 -14.93 20.35
N ARG A 109 -2.90 -15.25 21.37
CA ARG A 109 -3.96 -14.34 21.85
C ARG A 109 -3.43 -13.00 22.35
N CYS A 110 -2.18 -12.98 22.80
CA CYS A 110 -1.50 -11.78 23.28
C CYS A 110 -0.81 -10.97 22.18
N TRP A 111 -1.07 -11.23 20.90
CA TRP A 111 -0.41 -10.56 19.77
C TRP A 111 -0.43 -9.03 19.88
N SER A 112 -1.51 -8.46 20.38
CA SER A 112 -1.68 -7.00 20.55
C SER A 112 -0.73 -6.38 21.60
N ALA A 113 -0.11 -7.19 22.45
CA ALA A 113 0.93 -6.75 23.39
C ALA A 113 2.33 -6.73 22.74
N HIS A 114 2.48 -7.22 21.52
CA HIS A 114 3.75 -7.31 20.80
C HIS A 114 3.78 -6.31 19.67
N GLY A 115 4.62 -5.27 19.80
CA GLY A 115 4.70 -4.18 18.82
C GLY A 115 5.03 -4.65 17.41
N GLU A 116 5.88 -5.68 17.27
CA GLU A 116 6.19 -6.31 15.98
C GLU A 116 4.92 -6.88 15.33
N ALA A 117 4.09 -7.60 16.11
CA ALA A 117 2.83 -8.16 15.59
C ALA A 117 1.83 -7.07 15.20
N VAL A 118 1.74 -6.01 15.99
CA VAL A 118 0.88 -4.86 15.67
C VAL A 118 1.30 -4.23 14.36
N TRP A 119 2.60 -4.02 14.15
CA TRP A 119 3.13 -3.44 12.92
C TRP A 119 2.89 -4.33 11.69
N GLU A 120 3.30 -5.59 11.76
CA GLU A 120 3.17 -6.55 10.66
C GLU A 120 1.69 -6.73 10.25
N LEU A 121 0.78 -6.88 11.24
CA LEU A 121 -0.65 -7.05 10.98
C LEU A 121 -1.30 -5.75 10.47
N SER A 122 -0.84 -4.58 10.91
CA SER A 122 -1.33 -3.29 10.38
C SER A 122 -0.97 -3.14 8.91
N THR A 123 0.25 -3.47 8.55
CA THR A 123 0.71 -3.41 7.15
C THR A 123 -0.04 -4.43 6.27
N LEU A 124 -0.25 -5.63 6.80
CA LEU A 124 -1.01 -6.67 6.12
C LEU A 124 -2.48 -6.28 5.90
N ARG A 125 -3.11 -5.64 6.90
CA ARG A 125 -4.48 -5.11 6.80
C ARG A 125 -4.56 -3.98 5.78
N ALA A 126 -3.62 -3.04 5.79
CA ALA A 126 -3.60 -1.93 4.83
C ALA A 126 -3.54 -2.43 3.39
N GLU A 127 -2.68 -3.41 3.11
CA GLU A 127 -2.61 -4.02 1.79
C GLU A 127 -3.90 -4.79 1.43
N TRP A 128 -4.50 -5.49 2.38
CA TRP A 128 -5.81 -6.13 2.17
C TRP A 128 -6.88 -5.09 1.83
N GLN A 129 -6.91 -3.96 2.54
CA GLN A 129 -7.85 -2.87 2.25
C GLN A 129 -7.64 -2.29 0.85
N ARG A 130 -6.38 -2.04 0.46
CA ARG A 130 -6.04 -1.57 -0.88
C ARG A 130 -6.55 -2.51 -1.98
N ILE A 131 -6.44 -3.81 -1.77
CA ILE A 131 -6.83 -4.83 -2.76
C ILE A 131 -8.35 -4.98 -2.85
N TYR A 132 -9.06 -4.99 -1.71
CA TYR A 132 -10.46 -5.41 -1.66
C TYR A 132 -11.46 -4.32 -1.34
N ALA A 133 -11.05 -3.23 -0.68
CA ALA A 133 -11.95 -2.12 -0.36
C ALA A 133 -11.97 -1.06 -1.47
N ASP A 134 -10.94 -1.01 -2.30
CA ASP A 134 -10.87 -0.13 -3.47
C ASP A 134 -10.79 -0.96 -4.77
N PRO A 135 -11.94 -1.24 -5.42
CA PRO A 135 -11.97 -2.06 -6.63
C PRO A 135 -11.20 -1.45 -7.81
N GLU A 136 -10.95 -0.14 -7.81
CA GLU A 136 -10.20 0.53 -8.87
C GLU A 136 -8.68 0.33 -8.74
N ASN A 137 -8.19 0.13 -7.52
CA ASN A 137 -6.77 -0.05 -7.21
C ASN A 137 -6.40 -1.50 -6.88
N GLY A 138 -7.38 -2.39 -6.74
CA GLY A 138 -7.19 -3.82 -6.56
C GLY A 138 -6.94 -4.54 -7.88
N ASP A 139 -5.95 -5.41 -7.93
CA ASP A 139 -5.70 -6.28 -9.06
C ASP A 139 -5.55 -7.75 -8.62
N LEU A 140 -5.83 -8.67 -9.56
CA LEU A 140 -5.81 -10.10 -9.28
C LEU A 140 -4.41 -10.59 -8.85
N GLN A 141 -3.35 -10.00 -9.39
CA GLN A 141 -1.98 -10.39 -9.07
C GLN A 141 -1.63 -10.02 -7.63
N SER A 142 -2.00 -8.82 -7.18
CA SER A 142 -1.85 -8.39 -5.78
C SER A 142 -2.68 -9.26 -4.85
N ALA A 143 -3.90 -9.64 -5.23
CA ALA A 143 -4.74 -10.54 -4.44
C ALA A 143 -4.10 -11.91 -4.28
N LEU A 144 -3.59 -12.50 -5.37
CA LEU A 144 -2.87 -13.78 -5.33
C LEU A 144 -1.60 -13.68 -4.48
N ALA A 145 -0.80 -12.63 -4.65
CA ALA A 145 0.42 -12.41 -3.88
C ALA A 145 0.12 -12.24 -2.38
N TRP A 146 -0.97 -11.58 -2.04
CA TRP A 146 -1.40 -11.45 -0.65
C TRP A 146 -1.69 -12.81 -0.01
N HIS A 147 -2.43 -13.69 -0.71
CA HIS A 147 -2.80 -15.00 -0.19
C HIS A 147 -1.64 -16.01 -0.18
N ASP A 148 -0.83 -16.01 -1.23
CA ASP A 148 0.16 -17.06 -1.43
C ASP A 148 1.50 -16.75 -0.76
N LYS A 149 1.81 -15.48 -0.56
CA LYS A 149 3.12 -15.03 -0.08
C LYS A 149 3.02 -14.21 1.20
N TRP A 150 2.43 -13.03 1.14
CA TRP A 150 2.56 -12.05 2.23
C TRP A 150 1.83 -12.47 3.50
N PHE A 151 0.58 -12.91 3.38
CA PHE A 151 -0.20 -13.35 4.53
C PHE A 151 0.41 -14.57 5.23
N PRO A 152 0.75 -15.69 4.53
CA PRO A 152 1.40 -16.83 5.17
C PRO A 152 2.75 -16.48 5.78
N ASP A 153 3.58 -15.68 5.10
CA ASP A 153 4.92 -15.32 5.56
C ASP A 153 4.89 -14.45 6.83
N VAL A 154 3.98 -13.47 6.88
CA VAL A 154 3.78 -12.64 8.07
C VAL A 154 3.40 -13.53 9.26
N LEU A 155 2.41 -14.40 9.12
CA LEU A 155 1.96 -15.25 10.22
C LEU A 155 3.04 -16.27 10.64
N ALA A 156 3.82 -16.78 9.69
CA ALA A 156 4.95 -17.67 10.00
C ALA A 156 6.04 -16.93 10.81
N ARG A 157 6.39 -15.70 10.42
CA ARG A 157 7.36 -14.88 11.16
C ARG A 157 6.86 -14.56 12.57
N LEU A 158 5.60 -14.13 12.72
CA LEU A 158 5.00 -13.83 14.01
C LEU A 158 4.95 -15.06 14.92
N ALA A 159 4.60 -16.24 14.39
CA ALA A 159 4.61 -17.48 15.15
C ALA A 159 6.03 -17.88 15.61
N ALA A 160 7.05 -17.54 14.83
CA ALA A 160 8.43 -17.80 15.17
C ALA A 160 9.01 -16.80 16.20
N SER A 161 8.64 -15.52 16.10
CA SER A 161 9.14 -14.44 16.95
C SER A 161 8.43 -14.37 18.31
N ILE A 162 7.10 -14.56 18.34
CA ILE A 162 6.30 -14.48 19.55
C ILE A 162 6.30 -15.84 20.27
N LYS A 163 7.24 -16.02 21.15
CA LYS A 163 7.37 -17.26 21.97
C LYS A 163 6.56 -17.15 23.27
N CYS A 164 5.26 -16.86 23.15
CA CYS A 164 4.31 -16.88 24.25
C CYS A 164 3.56 -18.20 24.25
N ASP A 165 3.46 -18.82 25.40
CA ASP A 165 2.75 -20.06 25.64
C ASP A 165 1.46 -19.84 26.49
N GLU A 166 0.75 -20.92 26.75
CA GLU A 166 -0.47 -20.90 27.56
C GLU A 166 -0.22 -20.42 29.02
N SER A 167 1.04 -20.42 29.49
CA SER A 167 1.42 -19.93 30.82
C SER A 167 1.48 -18.40 30.94
N GLY A 168 1.33 -17.69 29.83
CA GLY A 168 1.19 -16.22 29.77
C GLY A 168 2.17 -15.51 28.85
N CYS A 169 1.85 -14.26 28.58
CA CYS A 169 2.67 -13.40 27.74
C CYS A 169 3.91 -12.91 28.52
N ARG A 170 5.11 -13.12 27.96
CA ARG A 170 6.37 -12.66 28.58
C ARG A 170 6.43 -11.14 28.75
N MET A 171 5.76 -10.38 27.85
CA MET A 171 5.72 -8.90 27.92
C MET A 171 4.90 -8.38 29.10
N THR A 172 3.88 -9.13 29.57
CA THR A 172 3.07 -8.74 30.73
C THR A 172 3.75 -9.10 32.05
N ARG A 173 4.72 -10.04 32.04
CA ARG A 173 5.46 -10.46 33.25
C ARG A 173 6.54 -9.48 33.70
N THR A 174 7.02 -8.62 32.80
CA THR A 174 8.15 -7.70 33.09
C THR A 174 7.72 -6.32 33.56
N ARG A 175 6.42 -6.07 33.73
CA ARG A 175 5.95 -4.80 34.31
C ARG A 175 6.11 -4.87 35.84
N PRO A 176 7.09 -4.19 36.43
CA PRO A 176 7.17 -4.10 37.90
C PRO A 176 5.89 -3.47 38.40
N ARG A 177 5.27 -4.09 39.38
CA ARG A 177 4.20 -3.47 40.14
C ARG A 177 4.83 -2.33 40.95
N GLY A 178 4.73 -1.10 40.42
CA GLY A 178 4.97 0.12 41.15
C GLY A 178 3.69 0.56 41.82
#